data_094cdbfbc45d6ce7aa505e5449214a5b
#
_entry.id   094cdbfbc45d6ce7aa505e5449214a5b
#
_cell.length_a   1.000
_cell.length_b   1.000
_cell.length_c   1.000
_cell.angle_alpha   90.00
_cell.angle_beta   90.00
_cell.angle_gamma   90.00
#
_symmetry.space_group_name_H-M   'P 1'
#
loop_
_entity.id
_entity.type
_entity.pdbx_description
1 polymer ?
#
loop_
_entity_poly.entity_id
_entity_poly.type
_entity_poly.pdbx_seq_one_letter_code
_entity_poly.pdbx_strand_id
1 'polypeptide(L)'
;MEGIALSVPGVVDRDAGFMRSGGALEYNYGVPLAALLQERIPGVNVSIENDAKAAVWAEMTSGALEDCDSGAVVICGTAVGGGAFVNREILRGRNSFAGEYSYISVGKAHETEKTRWFGWATGVPGLIADYQRRSGATDIDEEELFARAGQGDEDALVALRRYCSELAVQILNIQCVLDPERFAVGGGISAQPLFLEILNEEIRAAKKFSDEVFPLPQVVACRYFNDANLLGAVYNFRGQFGSA
;
A
#
# COMPACT_ATOMS: atom_id res chain seq x y z
N MET A 1 -22.97 15.39 15.46
CA MET A 1 -21.89 14.84 14.58
C MET A 1 -20.58 15.08 15.31
N GLU A 2 -19.78 14.04 15.56
CA GLU A 2 -18.52 14.21 16.30
C GLU A 2 -17.43 14.80 15.43
N GLY A 3 -17.39 14.46 14.14
CA GLY A 3 -16.42 14.96 13.20
C GLY A 3 -16.53 14.36 11.81
N ILE A 4 -15.57 14.74 10.97
CA ILE A 4 -15.39 14.21 9.62
C ILE A 4 -13.99 13.62 9.53
N ALA A 5 -13.90 12.35 9.15
CA ALA A 5 -12.66 11.64 8.88
C ALA A 5 -12.55 11.35 7.39
N LEU A 6 -11.49 11.78 6.74
CA LEU A 6 -11.28 11.59 5.31
C LEU A 6 -10.04 10.77 5.04
N SER A 7 -10.18 9.80 4.14
CA SER A 7 -9.09 9.12 3.46
C SER A 7 -8.97 9.69 2.05
N VAL A 8 -7.79 10.20 1.69
CA VAL A 8 -7.57 10.88 0.43
C VAL A 8 -6.26 10.43 -0.23
N PRO A 9 -6.19 10.37 -1.58
CA PRO A 9 -4.94 10.06 -2.25
C PRO A 9 -3.95 11.24 -2.18
N GLY A 10 -2.68 10.95 -2.29
CA GLY A 10 -1.61 11.96 -2.34
C GLY A 10 -0.91 12.19 -1.01
N VAL A 11 0.04 13.12 -1.00
CA VAL A 11 0.83 13.44 0.19
C VAL A 11 0.06 14.41 1.08
N VAL A 12 -0.22 13.98 2.30
CA VAL A 12 -1.06 14.70 3.27
C VAL A 12 -0.23 15.18 4.44
N ASP A 13 -0.29 16.47 4.71
CA ASP A 13 0.12 17.04 6.00
C ASP A 13 -1.07 16.93 6.95
N ARG A 14 -1.09 15.83 7.71
CA ARG A 14 -2.20 15.49 8.61
C ARG A 14 -2.44 16.56 9.67
N ASP A 15 -1.36 17.06 10.26
CA ASP A 15 -1.46 17.98 11.40
C ASP A 15 -1.90 19.39 10.96
N ALA A 16 -1.48 19.79 9.76
CA ALA A 16 -1.95 21.04 9.14
C ALA A 16 -3.31 20.91 8.42
N GLY A 17 -3.82 19.68 8.23
CA GLY A 17 -5.03 19.47 7.44
C GLY A 17 -4.89 19.85 5.96
N PHE A 18 -3.68 19.69 5.39
CA PHE A 18 -3.28 20.29 4.12
C PHE A 18 -2.83 19.19 3.12
N MET A 19 -3.25 19.34 1.87
CA MET A 19 -2.87 18.48 0.76
C MET A 19 -1.57 19.00 0.12
N ARG A 20 -0.44 18.33 0.35
CA ARG A 20 0.85 18.69 -0.29
C ARG A 20 0.89 18.23 -1.74
N SER A 21 0.22 17.11 -2.07
CA SER A 21 -0.07 16.72 -3.43
C SER A 21 -1.45 16.07 -3.52
N GLY A 22 -2.06 16.09 -4.70
CA GLY A 22 -3.38 15.50 -4.92
C GLY A 22 -3.36 14.02 -5.29
N GLY A 23 -2.18 13.43 -5.51
CA GLY A 23 -2.10 12.08 -6.05
C GLY A 23 -2.89 11.93 -7.36
N ALA A 24 -3.85 11.02 -7.40
CA ALA A 24 -4.75 10.85 -8.54
C ALA A 24 -5.78 11.99 -8.70
N LEU A 25 -5.98 12.82 -7.68
CA LEU A 25 -6.91 13.94 -7.68
C LEU A 25 -6.14 15.27 -7.74
N GLU A 26 -5.56 15.59 -8.90
CA GLU A 26 -4.63 16.72 -9.08
C GLU A 26 -5.20 18.07 -8.62
N TYR A 27 -6.52 18.25 -8.66
CA TYR A 27 -7.21 19.45 -8.18
C TYR A 27 -7.06 19.67 -6.65
N ASN A 28 -6.64 18.67 -5.90
CA ASN A 28 -6.37 18.79 -4.47
C ASN A 28 -4.95 19.30 -4.15
N TYR A 29 -4.10 19.55 -5.14
CA TYR A 29 -2.74 20.06 -4.90
C TYR A 29 -2.75 21.42 -4.21
N GLY A 30 -2.07 21.53 -3.08
CA GLY A 30 -1.93 22.79 -2.35
C GLY A 30 -3.22 23.26 -1.63
N VAL A 31 -4.16 22.34 -1.35
CA VAL A 31 -5.47 22.68 -0.78
C VAL A 31 -5.47 22.48 0.75
N PRO A 32 -5.89 23.50 1.55
CA PRO A 32 -6.12 23.36 2.99
C PRO A 32 -7.47 22.68 3.25
N LEU A 33 -7.57 21.37 2.90
CA LEU A 33 -8.83 20.64 2.79
C LEU A 33 -9.62 20.63 4.10
N ALA A 34 -8.95 20.43 5.24
CA ALA A 34 -9.64 20.42 6.54
C ALA A 34 -10.25 21.77 6.86
N ALA A 35 -9.52 22.87 6.65
CA ALA A 35 -10.02 24.23 6.89
C ALA A 35 -11.21 24.58 5.99
N LEU A 36 -11.15 24.24 4.70
CA LEU A 36 -12.25 24.48 3.76
C LEU A 36 -13.54 23.74 4.15
N LEU A 37 -13.42 22.55 4.72
CA LEU A 37 -14.59 21.81 5.20
C LEU A 37 -15.11 22.39 6.51
N GLN A 38 -14.23 22.81 7.42
CA GLN A 38 -14.61 23.47 8.67
C GLN A 38 -15.33 24.79 8.46
N GLU A 39 -14.93 25.57 7.44
CA GLU A 39 -15.66 26.79 7.04
C GLU A 39 -17.09 26.53 6.62
N ARG A 40 -17.33 25.39 5.94
CA ARG A 40 -18.68 25.00 5.46
C ARG A 40 -19.52 24.33 6.52
N ILE A 41 -18.88 23.70 7.50
CA ILE A 41 -19.54 22.98 8.60
C ILE A 41 -18.92 23.44 9.92
N PRO A 42 -19.29 24.65 10.40
CA PRO A 42 -18.72 25.21 11.63
C PRO A 42 -18.94 24.31 12.86
N GLY A 43 -17.91 24.23 13.70
CA GLY A 43 -17.96 23.46 14.95
C GLY A 43 -17.74 21.95 14.79
N VAL A 44 -17.36 21.49 13.60
CA VAL A 44 -17.05 20.07 13.33
C VAL A 44 -15.54 19.90 13.16
N ASN A 45 -14.95 18.95 13.90
CA ASN A 45 -13.58 18.56 13.71
C ASN A 45 -13.41 17.82 12.38
N VAL A 46 -12.35 18.13 11.63
CA VAL A 46 -12.05 17.47 10.36
C VAL A 46 -10.63 16.92 10.40
N SER A 47 -10.46 15.62 10.21
CA SER A 47 -9.17 14.99 9.97
C SER A 47 -9.05 14.52 8.53
N ILE A 48 -7.84 14.59 7.99
CA ILE A 48 -7.51 14.02 6.69
C ILE A 48 -6.30 13.10 6.85
N GLU A 49 -6.28 11.99 6.10
CA GLU A 49 -5.15 11.08 6.06
C GLU A 49 -4.94 10.57 4.63
N ASN A 50 -3.69 10.29 4.27
CA ASN A 50 -3.41 9.54 3.04
C ASN A 50 -4.04 8.15 3.10
N ASP A 51 -4.57 7.67 1.98
CA ASP A 51 -5.30 6.40 1.87
C ASP A 51 -4.48 5.18 2.33
N ALA A 52 -3.22 5.08 1.92
CA ALA A 52 -2.35 3.99 2.34
C ALA A 52 -1.94 4.11 3.82
N LYS A 53 -1.68 5.33 4.32
CA LYS A 53 -1.41 5.55 5.76
C LYS A 53 -2.65 5.32 6.62
N ALA A 54 -3.84 5.59 6.09
CA ALA A 54 -5.08 5.19 6.74
C ALA A 54 -5.18 3.65 6.86
N ALA A 55 -4.82 2.91 5.80
CA ALA A 55 -4.75 1.45 5.91
C ALA A 55 -3.73 0.99 6.97
N VAL A 56 -2.59 1.68 7.11
CA VAL A 56 -1.65 1.40 8.21
C VAL A 56 -2.32 1.60 9.57
N TRP A 57 -3.09 2.67 9.78
CA TRP A 57 -3.85 2.90 11.00
C TRP A 57 -4.80 1.74 11.33
N ALA A 58 -5.53 1.24 10.33
CA ALA A 58 -6.45 0.12 10.53
C ALA A 58 -5.72 -1.15 10.91
N GLU A 59 -4.68 -1.52 10.16
CA GLU A 59 -3.94 -2.75 10.38
C GLU A 59 -3.14 -2.75 11.70
N MET A 60 -2.58 -1.60 12.08
CA MET A 60 -1.87 -1.41 13.34
C MET A 60 -2.82 -1.44 14.55
N THR A 61 -4.03 -0.85 14.43
CA THR A 61 -4.90 -0.66 15.59
C THR A 61 -5.72 -1.91 15.91
N SER A 62 -6.20 -2.63 14.91
CA SER A 62 -7.11 -3.77 15.11
C SER A 62 -7.02 -4.81 14.00
N GLY A 63 -6.02 -4.73 13.13
CA GLY A 63 -5.85 -5.60 11.97
C GLY A 63 -4.74 -6.62 12.12
N ALA A 64 -4.10 -6.94 11.00
CA ALA A 64 -3.06 -7.97 10.90
C ALA A 64 -1.75 -7.61 11.59
N LEU A 65 -1.59 -6.36 12.04
CA LEU A 65 -0.40 -5.82 12.71
C LEU A 65 -0.70 -5.31 14.14
N GLU A 66 -1.84 -5.71 14.73
CA GLU A 66 -2.30 -5.20 16.02
C GLU A 66 -1.36 -5.54 17.19
N ASP A 67 -0.63 -6.65 17.08
CA ASP A 67 0.32 -7.18 18.06
C ASP A 67 1.77 -6.74 17.79
N CYS A 68 2.03 -5.93 16.76
CA CYS A 68 3.36 -5.46 16.40
C CYS A 68 3.65 -4.07 16.97
N ASP A 69 4.90 -3.83 17.39
CA ASP A 69 5.43 -2.50 17.70
C ASP A 69 5.94 -1.79 16.44
N SER A 70 6.36 -2.55 15.43
CA SER A 70 6.76 -2.04 14.11
C SER A 70 6.16 -2.89 12.99
N GLY A 71 5.68 -2.24 11.95
CA GLY A 71 5.06 -2.92 10.82
C GLY A 71 5.06 -2.08 9.55
N ALA A 72 4.89 -2.75 8.43
CA ALA A 72 4.73 -2.10 7.13
C ALA A 72 3.50 -2.64 6.40
N VAL A 73 2.78 -1.76 5.73
CA VAL A 73 1.62 -2.11 4.89
C VAL A 73 1.97 -1.79 3.44
N VAL A 74 1.72 -2.73 2.55
CA VAL A 74 1.88 -2.58 1.10
C VAL A 74 0.53 -2.83 0.45
N ILE A 75 -0.01 -1.83 -0.23
CA ILE A 75 -1.32 -1.89 -0.89
C ILE A 75 -1.12 -2.09 -2.39
N CYS A 76 -1.57 -3.22 -2.90
CA CYS A 76 -1.49 -3.60 -4.30
C CYS A 76 -2.84 -3.35 -4.99
N GLY A 77 -2.92 -2.31 -5.78
CA GLY A 77 -4.11 -1.91 -6.55
C GLY A 77 -3.73 -1.41 -7.94
N THR A 78 -4.40 -0.39 -8.44
CA THR A 78 -4.06 0.29 -9.71
C THR A 78 -2.60 0.75 -9.73
N ALA A 79 -2.10 1.18 -8.58
CA ALA A 79 -0.68 1.40 -8.30
C ALA A 79 -0.36 0.73 -6.96
N VAL A 80 0.93 0.56 -6.66
CA VAL A 80 1.34 0.11 -5.33
C VAL A 80 1.56 1.33 -4.44
N GLY A 81 0.89 1.34 -3.29
CA GLY A 81 1.10 2.31 -2.24
C GLY A 81 1.54 1.65 -0.94
N GLY A 82 1.67 2.42 0.13
CA GLY A 82 1.96 1.84 1.43
C GLY A 82 2.30 2.84 2.51
N GLY A 83 2.76 2.31 3.62
CA GLY A 83 3.21 3.05 4.77
C GLY A 83 3.78 2.13 5.83
N ALA A 84 4.33 2.69 6.87
CA ALA A 84 4.91 1.94 7.98
C ALA A 84 4.69 2.67 9.30
N PHE A 85 4.86 1.92 10.38
CA PHE A 85 4.92 2.46 11.73
C PHE A 85 6.09 1.84 12.49
N VAL A 86 6.65 2.59 13.42
CA VAL A 86 7.70 2.16 14.36
C VAL A 86 7.32 2.68 15.73
N ASN A 87 7.44 1.83 16.77
CA ASN A 87 6.98 2.12 18.13
C ASN A 87 5.49 2.52 18.17
N ARG A 88 4.67 1.88 17.33
CA ARG A 88 3.23 2.17 17.14
C ARG A 88 2.92 3.60 16.68
N GLU A 89 3.90 4.30 16.12
CA GLU A 89 3.74 5.61 15.51
C GLU A 89 3.94 5.55 14.00
N ILE A 90 2.97 6.05 13.22
CA ILE A 90 3.05 6.06 11.76
C ILE A 90 4.19 6.95 11.30
N LEU A 91 5.06 6.41 10.47
CA LEU A 91 6.15 7.14 9.87
C LEU A 91 5.62 8.16 8.85
N ARG A 92 5.87 9.44 9.12
CA ARG A 92 5.47 10.54 8.24
C ARG A 92 6.67 11.24 7.61
N GLY A 93 7.77 11.33 8.36
CA GLY A 93 8.93 12.10 7.98
C GLY A 93 8.64 13.62 7.96
N ARG A 94 9.66 14.40 7.68
CA ARG A 94 9.58 15.88 7.70
C ARG A 94 8.56 16.47 6.72
N ASN A 95 8.40 15.81 5.55
CA ASN A 95 7.58 16.31 4.45
C ASN A 95 6.31 15.48 4.25
N SER A 96 5.90 14.69 5.24
CA SER A 96 4.81 13.70 5.14
C SER A 96 5.03 12.64 4.05
N PHE A 97 6.28 12.45 3.60
CA PHE A 97 6.64 11.62 2.46
C PHE A 97 7.19 10.24 2.84
N ALA A 98 7.47 9.98 4.13
CA ALA A 98 7.91 8.66 4.55
C ALA A 98 6.81 7.62 4.31
N GLY A 99 7.20 6.45 3.82
CA GLY A 99 6.27 5.38 3.46
C GLY A 99 5.58 5.54 2.10
N GLU A 100 5.91 6.56 1.32
CA GLU A 100 5.41 6.74 -0.06
C GLU A 100 6.12 5.74 -1.00
N TYR A 101 5.83 4.45 -0.83
CA TYR A 101 6.50 3.37 -1.56
C TYR A 101 6.31 3.45 -3.08
N SER A 102 5.22 4.03 -3.54
CA SER A 102 4.97 4.27 -4.96
C SER A 102 6.11 5.01 -5.67
N TYR A 103 6.89 5.80 -4.93
CA TYR A 103 8.02 6.58 -5.45
C TYR A 103 9.39 5.90 -5.29
N ILE A 104 9.45 4.66 -4.81
CA ILE A 104 10.69 3.89 -4.85
C ILE A 104 11.06 3.65 -6.31
N SER A 105 12.31 3.99 -6.69
CA SER A 105 12.77 3.78 -8.06
C SER A 105 13.12 2.31 -8.28
N VAL A 106 12.52 1.68 -9.28
CA VAL A 106 12.85 0.33 -9.76
C VAL A 106 13.67 0.38 -11.07
N GLY A 107 13.77 1.54 -11.67
CA GLY A 107 14.53 1.80 -12.89
C GLY A 107 15.78 2.63 -12.66
N LYS A 108 16.47 2.96 -13.75
CA LYS A 108 17.70 3.78 -13.72
C LYS A 108 17.34 5.27 -13.63
N ALA A 109 18.25 6.08 -13.05
CA ALA A 109 18.01 7.50 -12.82
C ALA A 109 17.69 8.34 -14.07
N HIS A 110 18.19 7.92 -15.25
CA HIS A 110 17.97 8.61 -16.52
C HIS A 110 16.66 8.19 -17.24
N GLU A 111 15.97 7.16 -16.74
CA GLU A 111 14.66 6.77 -17.28
C GLU A 111 13.62 7.77 -16.81
N THR A 112 12.76 8.24 -17.72
CA THR A 112 11.76 9.27 -17.46
C THR A 112 10.34 8.75 -17.41
N GLU A 113 10.14 7.49 -17.81
CA GLU A 113 8.82 6.86 -17.82
C GLU A 113 8.29 6.58 -16.41
N LYS A 114 6.98 6.61 -16.26
CA LYS A 114 6.32 6.30 -14.97
C LYS A 114 6.66 4.90 -14.46
N THR A 115 6.87 3.95 -15.37
CA THR A 115 7.25 2.55 -15.07
C THR A 115 8.59 2.39 -14.34
N ARG A 116 9.41 3.43 -14.24
CA ARG A 116 10.58 3.42 -13.37
C ARG A 116 10.25 3.44 -11.87
N TRP A 117 9.02 3.79 -11.52
CA TRP A 117 8.58 3.90 -10.15
C TRP A 117 7.76 2.68 -9.72
N PHE A 118 8.04 2.16 -8.53
CA PHE A 118 7.42 0.96 -7.99
C PHE A 118 5.89 0.97 -8.09
N GLY A 119 5.26 2.10 -7.74
CA GLY A 119 3.80 2.23 -7.77
C GLY A 119 3.18 1.89 -9.12
N TRP A 120 3.83 2.27 -10.21
CA TRP A 120 3.32 2.05 -11.57
C TRP A 120 3.91 0.80 -12.23
N ALA A 121 5.16 0.44 -11.89
CA ALA A 121 5.80 -0.76 -12.43
C ALA A 121 5.09 -2.04 -12.00
N THR A 122 4.61 -2.06 -10.75
CA THR A 122 4.08 -3.26 -10.10
C THR A 122 2.58 -3.07 -9.71
N GLY A 123 1.83 -2.30 -10.48
CA GLY A 123 0.38 -2.20 -10.35
C GLY A 123 -0.36 -3.38 -10.97
N VAL A 124 -1.54 -3.73 -10.44
CA VAL A 124 -2.39 -4.83 -10.95
C VAL A 124 -2.69 -4.72 -12.45
N PRO A 125 -2.91 -3.53 -13.05
CA PRO A 125 -3.05 -3.41 -14.51
C PRO A 125 -1.85 -3.94 -15.29
N GLY A 126 -0.64 -3.83 -14.74
CA GLY A 126 0.58 -4.39 -15.34
C GLY A 126 0.58 -5.92 -15.35
N LEU A 127 0.12 -6.54 -14.26
CA LEU A 127 -0.08 -7.99 -14.15
C LEU A 127 -1.07 -8.49 -15.21
N ILE A 128 -2.23 -7.84 -15.32
CA ILE A 128 -3.27 -8.18 -16.31
C ILE A 128 -2.72 -8.05 -17.73
N ALA A 129 -2.04 -6.95 -18.03
CA ALA A 129 -1.44 -6.72 -19.35
C ALA A 129 -0.33 -7.73 -19.69
N ASP A 130 0.45 -8.20 -18.70
CA ASP A 130 1.45 -9.25 -18.92
C ASP A 130 0.78 -10.59 -19.28
N TYR A 131 -0.27 -10.96 -18.57
CA TYR A 131 -1.06 -12.15 -18.90
C TYR A 131 -1.69 -12.07 -20.29
N GLN A 132 -2.34 -10.95 -20.61
CA GLN A 132 -2.97 -10.75 -21.93
C GLN A 132 -1.97 -10.87 -23.10
N ARG A 133 -0.76 -10.33 -22.93
CA ARG A 133 0.29 -10.46 -23.95
C ARG A 133 0.75 -11.91 -24.17
N ARG A 134 0.75 -12.73 -23.12
CA ARG A 134 1.18 -14.15 -23.18
C ARG A 134 0.11 -15.03 -23.78
N SER A 135 -1.09 -14.95 -23.23
CA SER A 135 -2.21 -15.82 -23.58
C SER A 135 -2.98 -15.40 -24.82
N GLY A 136 -2.86 -14.12 -25.26
CA GLY A 136 -3.72 -13.53 -26.26
C GLY A 136 -5.15 -13.27 -25.80
N ALA A 137 -5.45 -13.45 -24.51
CA ALA A 137 -6.77 -13.21 -23.94
C ALA A 137 -7.12 -11.72 -23.94
N THR A 138 -8.40 -11.41 -24.14
CA THR A 138 -8.98 -10.07 -24.01
C THR A 138 -9.98 -10.07 -22.88
N ASP A 139 -10.34 -8.88 -22.39
CA ASP A 139 -11.39 -8.68 -21.36
C ASP A 139 -11.20 -9.52 -20.09
N ILE A 140 -9.95 -9.57 -19.61
CA ILE A 140 -9.58 -10.25 -18.37
C ILE A 140 -9.52 -9.23 -17.25
N ASP A 141 -10.17 -9.53 -16.15
CA ASP A 141 -10.02 -8.85 -14.88
C ASP A 141 -9.16 -9.65 -13.89
N GLU A 142 -9.03 -9.13 -12.69
CA GLU A 142 -8.23 -9.73 -11.63
C GLU A 142 -8.80 -11.10 -11.20
N GLU A 143 -10.13 -11.20 -11.02
CA GLU A 143 -10.79 -12.42 -10.56
C GLU A 143 -10.62 -13.56 -11.57
N GLU A 144 -10.83 -13.28 -12.84
CA GLU A 144 -10.67 -14.26 -13.92
C GLU A 144 -9.21 -14.72 -14.05
N LEU A 145 -8.23 -13.82 -13.90
CA LEU A 145 -6.82 -14.17 -13.92
C LEU A 145 -6.49 -15.19 -12.80
N PHE A 146 -6.95 -14.93 -11.58
CA PHE A 146 -6.73 -15.85 -10.46
C PHE A 146 -7.49 -17.17 -10.61
N ALA A 147 -8.71 -17.12 -11.16
CA ALA A 147 -9.47 -18.33 -11.45
C ALA A 147 -8.72 -19.24 -12.44
N ARG A 148 -8.16 -18.67 -13.50
CA ARG A 148 -7.35 -19.40 -14.48
C ARG A 148 -6.05 -19.94 -13.90
N ALA A 149 -5.34 -19.13 -13.11
CA ALA A 149 -4.15 -19.57 -12.41
C ALA A 149 -4.43 -20.76 -11.49
N GLY A 150 -5.55 -20.72 -10.74
CA GLY A 150 -6.01 -21.82 -9.89
C GLY A 150 -6.40 -23.09 -10.67
N GLN A 151 -6.73 -22.98 -11.95
CA GLN A 151 -6.99 -24.09 -12.88
C GLN A 151 -5.72 -24.62 -13.56
N GLY A 152 -4.55 -24.02 -13.28
CA GLY A 152 -3.27 -24.42 -13.83
C GLY A 152 -2.91 -23.78 -15.17
N ASP A 153 -3.53 -22.65 -15.54
CA ASP A 153 -3.12 -21.85 -16.72
C ASP A 153 -1.67 -21.39 -16.53
N GLU A 154 -0.77 -21.91 -17.37
CA GLU A 154 0.65 -21.64 -17.28
C GLU A 154 0.99 -20.16 -17.50
N ASP A 155 0.32 -19.48 -18.43
CA ASP A 155 0.55 -18.06 -18.71
C ASP A 155 0.11 -17.17 -17.52
N ALA A 156 -1.00 -17.53 -16.87
CA ALA A 156 -1.46 -16.84 -15.66
C ALA A 156 -0.47 -17.04 -14.49
N LEU A 157 0.00 -18.27 -14.29
CA LEU A 157 0.99 -18.57 -13.25
C LEU A 157 2.31 -17.85 -13.49
N VAL A 158 2.79 -17.80 -14.73
CA VAL A 158 4.01 -17.08 -15.09
C VAL A 158 3.87 -15.57 -14.86
N ALA A 159 2.73 -14.98 -15.24
CA ALA A 159 2.46 -13.57 -15.00
C ALA A 159 2.42 -13.25 -13.49
N LEU A 160 1.74 -14.08 -12.69
CA LEU A 160 1.68 -13.94 -11.24
C LEU A 160 3.05 -14.08 -10.58
N ARG A 161 3.85 -15.07 -10.95
CA ARG A 161 5.22 -15.26 -10.40
C ARG A 161 6.09 -14.06 -10.70
N ARG A 162 6.04 -13.54 -11.91
CA ARG A 162 6.79 -12.33 -12.28
C ARG A 162 6.39 -11.13 -11.43
N TYR A 163 5.08 -10.88 -11.31
CA TYR A 163 4.53 -9.82 -10.47
C TYR A 163 4.99 -9.96 -9.01
N CYS A 164 4.85 -11.16 -8.43
CA CYS A 164 5.26 -11.44 -7.07
C CYS A 164 6.79 -11.31 -6.88
N SER A 165 7.59 -11.68 -7.88
CA SER A 165 9.04 -11.53 -7.82
C SER A 165 9.46 -10.05 -7.78
N GLU A 166 8.83 -9.20 -8.58
CA GLU A 166 9.06 -7.75 -8.56
C GLU A 166 8.66 -7.14 -7.20
N LEU A 167 7.51 -7.57 -6.65
CA LEU A 167 7.04 -7.13 -5.33
C LEU A 167 7.95 -7.63 -4.20
N ALA A 168 8.42 -8.87 -4.26
CA ALA A 168 9.33 -9.47 -3.30
C ALA A 168 10.64 -8.67 -3.16
N VAL A 169 11.21 -8.22 -4.28
CA VAL A 169 12.42 -7.37 -4.28
C VAL A 169 12.17 -6.08 -3.49
N GLN A 170 10.99 -5.46 -3.65
CA GLN A 170 10.70 -4.21 -2.95
C GLN A 170 10.40 -4.43 -1.45
N ILE A 171 9.76 -5.54 -1.10
CA ILE A 171 9.58 -5.93 0.31
C ILE A 171 10.95 -6.13 0.98
N LEU A 172 11.90 -6.77 0.30
CA LEU A 172 13.27 -6.93 0.80
C LEU A 172 14.01 -5.59 0.92
N ASN A 173 13.83 -4.67 -0.01
CA ASN A 173 14.38 -3.32 0.09
C ASN A 173 13.81 -2.55 1.29
N ILE A 174 12.51 -2.66 1.53
CA ILE A 174 11.84 -2.05 2.69
C ILE A 174 12.30 -2.71 3.98
N GLN A 175 12.49 -4.03 3.99
CA GLN A 175 13.06 -4.76 5.13
C GLN A 175 14.44 -4.21 5.51
N CYS A 176 15.31 -3.94 4.53
CA CYS A 176 16.64 -3.39 4.79
C CYS A 176 16.62 -1.98 5.42
N VAL A 177 15.55 -1.22 5.23
CA VAL A 177 15.42 0.17 5.70
C VAL A 177 14.70 0.25 7.04
N LEU A 178 13.67 -0.57 7.24
CA LEU A 178 12.73 -0.46 8.36
C LEU A 178 12.88 -1.60 9.37
N ASP A 179 13.28 -2.79 8.91
CA ASP A 179 13.31 -4.04 9.69
C ASP A 179 12.03 -4.24 10.52
N PRO A 180 10.84 -4.23 9.90
CA PRO A 180 9.59 -4.35 10.63
C PRO A 180 9.36 -5.80 11.09
N GLU A 181 8.60 -6.01 12.18
CA GLU A 181 8.23 -7.33 12.64
C GLU A 181 7.39 -8.10 11.63
N ARG A 182 6.52 -7.38 10.89
CA ARG A 182 5.60 -7.98 9.92
C ARG A 182 5.21 -7.01 8.82
N PHE A 183 5.01 -7.54 7.61
CA PHE A 183 4.37 -6.86 6.50
C PHE A 183 2.93 -7.33 6.36
N ALA A 184 1.99 -6.42 6.18
CA ALA A 184 0.63 -6.72 5.74
C ALA A 184 0.45 -6.25 4.30
N VAL A 185 0.00 -7.14 3.41
CA VAL A 185 -0.27 -6.82 2.00
C VAL A 185 -1.77 -6.70 1.80
N GLY A 186 -2.21 -5.56 1.27
CA GLY A 186 -3.60 -5.20 1.03
C GLY A 186 -3.91 -4.95 -0.44
N GLY A 187 -5.14 -4.51 -0.71
CA GLY A 187 -5.71 -4.40 -2.05
C GLY A 187 -6.48 -5.66 -2.44
N GLY A 188 -7.24 -5.60 -3.54
CA GLY A 188 -8.10 -6.72 -3.99
C GLY A 188 -7.34 -8.03 -4.13
N ILE A 189 -6.16 -7.98 -4.73
CA ILE A 189 -5.29 -9.13 -4.99
C ILE A 189 -4.89 -9.91 -3.70
N SER A 190 -4.80 -9.23 -2.56
CA SER A 190 -4.38 -9.86 -1.30
C SER A 190 -5.44 -10.79 -0.69
N ALA A 191 -6.67 -10.73 -1.16
CA ALA A 191 -7.73 -11.67 -0.79
C ALA A 191 -7.54 -13.06 -1.43
N GLN A 192 -6.66 -13.19 -2.41
CA GLN A 192 -6.40 -14.43 -3.12
C GLN A 192 -5.30 -15.24 -2.41
N PRO A 193 -5.58 -16.44 -1.85
CA PRO A 193 -4.56 -17.24 -1.15
C PRO A 193 -3.36 -17.57 -2.03
N LEU A 194 -3.58 -17.87 -3.31
CA LEU A 194 -2.53 -18.18 -4.28
C LEU A 194 -1.53 -17.02 -4.44
N PHE A 195 -1.98 -15.79 -4.35
CA PHE A 195 -1.10 -14.61 -4.40
C PHE A 195 -0.10 -14.61 -3.24
N LEU A 196 -0.58 -14.80 -2.01
CA LEU A 196 0.29 -14.82 -0.83
C LEU A 196 1.25 -16.01 -0.83
N GLU A 197 0.79 -17.16 -1.30
CA GLU A 197 1.62 -18.35 -1.46
C GLU A 197 2.80 -18.08 -2.39
N ILE A 198 2.52 -17.60 -3.62
CA ILE A 198 3.54 -17.26 -4.62
C ILE A 198 4.46 -16.15 -4.12
N LEU A 199 3.90 -15.07 -3.51
CA LEU A 199 4.70 -13.98 -2.99
C LEU A 199 5.71 -14.45 -1.94
N ASN A 200 5.28 -15.29 -1.00
CA ASN A 200 6.17 -15.86 0.01
C ASN A 200 7.21 -16.82 -0.58
N GLU A 201 6.88 -17.55 -1.66
CA GLU A 201 7.85 -18.35 -2.41
C GLU A 201 8.93 -17.45 -3.06
N GLU A 202 8.52 -16.37 -3.73
CA GLU A 202 9.43 -15.44 -4.39
C GLU A 202 10.33 -14.69 -3.39
N ILE A 203 9.80 -14.31 -2.22
CA ILE A 203 10.61 -13.71 -1.13
C ILE A 203 11.70 -14.71 -0.67
N ARG A 204 11.33 -15.99 -0.45
CA ARG A 204 12.31 -17.02 -0.09
C ARG A 204 13.36 -17.26 -1.19
N ALA A 205 12.92 -17.21 -2.45
CA ALA A 205 13.81 -17.40 -3.59
C ALA A 205 14.80 -16.22 -3.73
N ALA A 206 14.32 -15.00 -3.58
CA ALA A 206 15.15 -13.79 -3.65
C ALA A 206 16.20 -13.70 -2.52
N LYS A 207 15.89 -14.29 -1.36
CA LYS A 207 16.79 -14.33 -0.20
C LYS A 207 18.00 -15.26 -0.36
N LYS A 208 18.00 -16.21 -1.28
CA LYS A 208 19.03 -17.28 -1.40
C LYS A 208 20.49 -16.82 -1.43
N PHE A 209 20.77 -15.55 -1.70
CA PHE A 209 22.13 -15.00 -1.75
C PHE A 209 22.66 -14.48 -0.41
N SER A 210 21.87 -14.50 0.69
CA SER A 210 22.24 -13.90 1.97
C SER A 210 21.68 -14.66 3.18
N ASP A 211 21.79 -15.99 3.17
CA ASP A 211 21.01 -16.89 4.04
C ASP A 211 21.21 -16.70 5.56
N GLU A 212 22.38 -16.26 6.02
CA GLU A 212 22.68 -16.28 7.46
C GLU A 212 22.38 -14.96 8.19
N VAL A 213 22.38 -13.83 7.49
CA VAL A 213 22.32 -12.50 8.13
C VAL A 213 21.00 -11.78 7.88
N PHE A 214 20.37 -12.03 6.75
CA PHE A 214 19.16 -11.30 6.36
C PHE A 214 17.89 -11.97 6.91
N PRO A 215 17.11 -11.30 7.78
CA PRO A 215 15.86 -11.87 8.28
C PRO A 215 14.87 -12.09 7.16
N LEU A 216 14.13 -13.20 7.20
CA LEU A 216 13.06 -13.45 6.25
C LEU A 216 11.85 -12.60 6.62
N PRO A 217 11.36 -11.70 5.73
CA PRO A 217 10.16 -10.94 5.99
C PRO A 217 8.95 -11.84 6.27
N GLN A 218 8.21 -11.54 7.34
CA GLN A 218 6.92 -12.17 7.58
C GLN A 218 5.85 -11.39 6.83
N VAL A 219 5.20 -12.00 5.84
CA VAL A 219 4.19 -11.34 5.00
C VAL A 219 2.83 -12.04 5.18
N VAL A 220 1.82 -11.26 5.52
CA VAL A 220 0.44 -11.70 5.72
C VAL A 220 -0.53 -10.84 4.90
N ALA A 221 -1.78 -11.28 4.74
CA ALA A 221 -2.83 -10.43 4.18
C ALA A 221 -3.24 -9.35 5.19
N CYS A 222 -3.61 -8.17 4.69
CA CYS A 222 -4.38 -7.20 5.46
C CYS A 222 -5.71 -7.80 5.90
N ARG A 223 -6.17 -7.42 7.09
CA ARG A 223 -7.44 -7.91 7.64
C ARG A 223 -8.66 -7.24 7.02
N TYR A 224 -8.54 -5.96 6.64
CA TYR A 224 -9.68 -5.13 6.25
C TYR A 224 -9.79 -4.88 4.75
N PHE A 225 -8.85 -5.39 3.94
CA PHE A 225 -8.88 -5.28 2.47
C PHE A 225 -9.26 -3.87 1.99
N ASN A 226 -10.40 -3.74 1.28
CA ASN A 226 -10.86 -2.48 0.71
C ASN A 226 -11.42 -1.50 1.76
N ASP A 227 -11.78 -1.97 2.96
CA ASP A 227 -12.33 -1.12 4.04
C ASP A 227 -11.25 -0.52 4.95
N ALA A 228 -9.99 -0.96 4.78
CA ALA A 228 -8.87 -0.54 5.62
C ALA A 228 -8.70 0.98 5.68
N ASN A 229 -8.82 1.67 4.54
CA ASN A 229 -8.65 3.12 4.47
C ASN A 229 -9.77 3.90 5.16
N LEU A 230 -11.01 3.42 5.12
CA LEU A 230 -12.16 4.04 5.81
C LEU A 230 -12.04 3.87 7.32
N LEU A 231 -11.77 2.65 7.78
CA LEU A 231 -11.57 2.36 9.19
C LEU A 231 -10.37 3.13 9.74
N GLY A 232 -9.27 3.17 9.00
CA GLY A 232 -8.07 3.89 9.37
C GLY A 232 -8.26 5.40 9.43
N ALA A 233 -9.08 5.99 8.56
CA ALA A 233 -9.45 7.40 8.68
C ALA A 233 -10.15 7.70 10.01
N VAL A 234 -11.02 6.79 10.47
CA VAL A 234 -11.68 6.90 11.79
C VAL A 234 -10.65 6.78 12.94
N TYR A 235 -9.70 5.85 12.85
CA TYR A 235 -8.66 5.73 13.86
C TYR A 235 -7.73 6.95 13.87
N ASN A 236 -7.37 7.47 12.71
CA ASN A 236 -6.63 8.73 12.59
C ASN A 236 -7.38 9.90 13.26
N PHE A 237 -8.69 10.00 13.00
CA PHE A 237 -9.54 11.02 13.63
C PHE A 237 -9.54 10.90 15.16
N ARG A 238 -9.74 9.69 15.67
CA ARG A 238 -9.71 9.42 17.12
C ARG A 238 -8.36 9.75 17.74
N GLY A 239 -7.26 9.41 17.08
CA GLY A 239 -5.91 9.76 17.52
C GLY A 239 -5.62 11.26 17.52
N GLN A 240 -6.37 12.05 16.75
CA GLN A 240 -6.20 13.50 16.63
C GLN A 240 -7.14 14.28 17.58
N PHE A 241 -8.36 13.81 17.76
CA PHE A 241 -9.43 14.53 18.47
C PHE A 241 -10.14 13.71 19.57
N GLY A 242 -9.87 12.42 19.66
CA GLY A 242 -10.45 11.58 20.70
C GLY A 242 -9.88 11.92 22.06
N SER A 243 -10.71 11.90 23.10
CA SER A 243 -10.25 11.89 24.48
C SER A 243 -9.45 10.60 24.70
N ALA A 244 -8.26 10.72 25.26
CA ALA A 244 -7.46 9.59 25.70
C ALA A 244 -8.20 8.72 26.72
#